data_b4f5586747218c505582f938119a65bf
#
_entry.id   b4f5586747218c505582f938119a65bf
#
_cell.length_a   1.000
_cell.length_b   1.000
_cell.length_c   1.000
_cell.angle_alpha   90.00
_cell.angle_beta   90.00
_cell.angle_gamma   90.00
#
_symmetry.space_group_name_H-M   'P 1'
#
loop_
_entity.id
_entity.type
_entity.pdbx_description
1 polymer ?
#
loop_
_entity_poly.entity_id
_entity_poly.type
_entity_poly.pdbx_seq_one_letter_code
_entity_poly.pdbx_strand_id
1 'polypeptide(L)'
;EASAANIGLGALYGLLLAMMFFNLFQFIRPRDRVYLLYVLAIGAQTVLPFLNAHHLSFLRGDFTTSLWLLDTAERLLYPAAAVSFIAFQRSLLNIPQNNSFLDNVGRWLITAFCVAALLSLIPDETYYQFSLITLLIIGLPVVLYSNLDSMRNGNRSLALLHSAATSACIIG
;
A
#
# COMPACT_ATOMS: atom_id res chain seq x y z
N GLU A 1 -16.33 -25.83 -0.66
CA GLU A 1 -16.13 -24.44 -1.16
C GLU A 1 -15.17 -23.65 -0.25
N ALA A 2 -15.33 -23.71 1.08
CA ALA A 2 -14.41 -23.03 2.03
C ALA A 2 -12.93 -23.45 1.85
N SER A 3 -12.67 -24.72 1.52
CA SER A 3 -11.32 -25.26 1.32
C SER A 3 -10.63 -24.64 0.10
N ALA A 4 -11.33 -24.45 -1.00
CA ALA A 4 -10.75 -23.85 -2.23
C ALA A 4 -10.40 -22.37 -2.05
N ALA A 5 -11.25 -21.61 -1.33
CA ALA A 5 -11.00 -20.21 -0.98
C ALA A 5 -9.75 -20.07 -0.10
N ASN A 6 -9.60 -20.94 0.91
CA ASN A 6 -8.43 -20.92 1.81
C ASN A 6 -7.12 -21.28 1.08
N ILE A 7 -7.17 -22.22 0.12
CA ILE A 7 -6.01 -22.55 -0.72
C ILE A 7 -5.62 -21.36 -1.60
N GLY A 8 -6.61 -20.68 -2.21
CA GLY A 8 -6.38 -19.49 -3.02
C GLY A 8 -5.74 -18.35 -2.23
N LEU A 9 -6.26 -18.06 -1.04
CA LEU A 9 -5.68 -17.06 -0.13
C LEU A 9 -4.26 -17.44 0.30
N GLY A 10 -4.02 -18.69 0.68
CA GLY A 10 -2.70 -19.17 1.05
C GLY A 10 -1.68 -19.03 -0.09
N ALA A 11 -2.09 -19.34 -1.32
CA ALA A 11 -1.25 -19.17 -2.51
C ALA A 11 -0.94 -17.69 -2.77
N LEU A 12 -1.94 -16.79 -2.62
CA LEU A 12 -1.76 -15.34 -2.77
C LEU A 12 -0.75 -14.81 -1.73
N TYR A 13 -0.93 -15.13 -0.45
CA TYR A 13 0.00 -14.72 0.60
C TYR A 13 1.40 -15.27 0.37
N GLY A 14 1.52 -16.53 -0.05
CA GLY A 14 2.81 -17.14 -0.39
C GLY A 14 3.52 -16.40 -1.52
N LEU A 15 2.79 -15.99 -2.55
CA LEU A 15 3.32 -15.20 -3.66
C LEU A 15 3.76 -13.81 -3.20
N LEU A 16 2.95 -13.10 -2.42
CA LEU A 16 3.28 -11.76 -1.91
C LEU A 16 4.54 -11.80 -1.01
N LEU A 17 4.64 -12.79 -0.13
CA LEU A 17 5.82 -13.00 0.69
C LEU A 17 7.07 -13.32 -0.16
N ALA A 18 6.94 -14.18 -1.16
CA ALA A 18 8.04 -14.48 -2.07
C ALA A 18 8.52 -13.23 -2.81
N MET A 19 7.60 -12.41 -3.32
CA MET A 19 7.91 -11.13 -3.96
C MET A 19 8.58 -10.15 -2.99
N MET A 20 8.11 -10.08 -1.75
CA MET A 20 8.70 -9.24 -0.72
C MET A 20 10.14 -9.65 -0.41
N PHE A 21 10.41 -10.94 -0.19
CA PHE A 21 11.76 -11.45 0.06
C PHE A 21 12.68 -11.27 -1.12
N PHE A 22 12.21 -11.51 -2.35
CA PHE A 22 13.00 -11.31 -3.56
C PHE A 22 13.43 -9.84 -3.69
N ASN A 23 12.51 -8.89 -3.49
CA ASN A 23 12.83 -7.47 -3.59
C ASN A 23 13.68 -6.97 -2.41
N LEU A 24 13.51 -7.55 -1.22
CA LEU A 24 14.39 -7.27 -0.09
C LEU A 24 15.83 -7.71 -0.39
N PHE A 25 15.99 -8.90 -1.00
CA PHE A 25 17.29 -9.38 -1.44
C PHE A 25 17.92 -8.46 -2.51
N GLN A 26 17.10 -8.01 -3.47
CA GLN A 26 17.54 -7.04 -4.48
C GLN A 26 17.94 -5.69 -3.84
N PHE A 27 17.26 -5.26 -2.78
CA PHE A 27 17.64 -4.05 -2.05
C PHE A 27 18.99 -4.17 -1.36
N ILE A 28 19.29 -5.31 -0.75
CA ILE A 28 20.53 -5.52 0.02
C ILE A 28 21.77 -5.29 -0.85
N ARG A 29 21.75 -5.70 -2.11
CA ARG A 29 22.90 -5.67 -3.03
C ARG A 29 23.15 -4.30 -3.64
N PRO A 30 22.23 -3.67 -4.40
CA PRO A 30 22.43 -2.35 -5.02
C PRO A 30 22.06 -1.20 -4.07
N ARG A 31 21.40 -1.44 -2.94
CA ARG A 31 20.85 -0.44 -2.00
C ARG A 31 19.94 0.60 -2.67
N ASP A 32 19.26 0.21 -3.74
CA ASP A 32 18.34 1.08 -4.43
C ASP A 32 17.02 1.21 -3.63
N ARG A 33 16.68 2.45 -3.30
CA ARG A 33 15.49 2.80 -2.50
C ARG A 33 14.18 2.32 -3.12
N VAL A 34 14.13 2.15 -4.45
CA VAL A 34 12.94 1.64 -5.15
C VAL A 34 12.53 0.27 -4.62
N TYR A 35 13.49 -0.64 -4.44
CA TYR A 35 13.20 -1.99 -3.91
C TYR A 35 12.73 -1.94 -2.46
N LEU A 36 13.29 -1.06 -1.63
CA LEU A 36 12.82 -0.89 -0.25
C LEU A 36 11.39 -0.37 -0.19
N LEU A 37 11.07 0.65 -1.00
CA LEU A 37 9.72 1.20 -1.08
C LEU A 37 8.71 0.16 -1.57
N TYR A 38 9.11 -0.69 -2.51
CA TYR A 38 8.31 -1.81 -2.97
C TYR A 38 8.03 -2.82 -1.83
N VAL A 39 9.07 -3.20 -1.08
CA VAL A 39 8.93 -4.12 0.07
C VAL A 39 7.98 -3.54 1.12
N LEU A 40 8.09 -2.24 1.42
CA LEU A 40 7.19 -1.58 2.36
C LEU A 40 5.75 -1.54 1.85
N ALA A 41 5.54 -1.23 0.57
CA ALA A 41 4.21 -1.19 -0.03
C ALA A 41 3.55 -2.59 -0.04
N ILE A 42 4.25 -3.62 -0.51
CA ILE A 42 3.74 -5.00 -0.55
C ILE A 42 3.61 -5.57 0.86
N GLY A 43 4.54 -5.29 1.75
CA GLY A 43 4.48 -5.73 3.15
C GLY A 43 3.22 -5.21 3.86
N ALA A 44 2.93 -3.92 3.72
CA ALA A 44 1.71 -3.35 4.27
C ALA A 44 0.44 -3.98 3.66
N GLN A 45 0.39 -4.17 2.34
CA GLN A 45 -0.70 -4.83 1.62
C GLN A 45 -0.90 -6.29 2.06
N THR A 46 0.17 -6.99 2.42
CA THR A 46 0.09 -8.37 2.90
C THR A 46 -0.43 -8.45 4.34
N VAL A 47 0.01 -7.52 5.19
CA VAL A 47 -0.35 -7.52 6.61
C VAL A 47 -1.80 -7.06 6.83
N LEU A 48 -2.29 -6.08 6.06
CA LEU A 48 -3.63 -5.54 6.22
C LEU A 48 -4.75 -6.60 6.16
N PRO A 49 -4.87 -7.42 5.09
CA PRO A 49 -5.90 -8.45 5.03
C PRO A 49 -5.72 -9.51 6.12
N PHE A 50 -4.47 -9.78 6.53
CA PHE A 50 -4.19 -10.72 7.61
C PHE A 50 -4.72 -10.24 8.95
N LEU A 51 -4.62 -8.93 9.24
CA LEU A 51 -5.21 -8.31 10.42
C LEU A 51 -6.75 -8.31 10.36
N ASN A 52 -7.31 -7.97 9.18
CA ASN A 52 -8.75 -7.85 8.98
C ASN A 52 -9.50 -9.19 8.98
N ALA A 53 -8.92 -10.24 8.42
CA ALA A 53 -9.61 -11.50 8.13
C ALA A 53 -9.89 -12.38 9.36
N HIS A 54 -9.92 -11.82 10.55
CA HIS A 54 -10.14 -12.58 11.81
C HIS A 54 -9.16 -13.76 12.01
N HIS A 55 -8.11 -13.87 11.20
CA HIS A 55 -7.08 -14.90 11.36
C HIS A 55 -6.36 -14.80 12.70
N LEU A 56 -6.39 -13.61 13.30
CA LEU A 56 -5.86 -13.36 14.64
C LEU A 56 -6.92 -13.53 15.74
N SER A 57 -8.09 -14.12 15.44
CA SER A 57 -9.13 -14.35 16.45
C SER A 57 -8.63 -15.19 17.62
N PHE A 58 -7.65 -16.07 17.40
CA PHE A 58 -6.99 -16.83 18.47
C PHE A 58 -6.12 -15.95 19.40
N LEU A 59 -5.63 -14.79 18.92
CA LEU A 59 -4.93 -13.80 19.74
C LEU A 59 -5.89 -12.86 20.47
N ARG A 60 -7.17 -12.86 20.09
CA ARG A 60 -8.22 -12.06 20.72
C ARG A 60 -8.73 -12.64 22.06
N GLY A 61 -8.20 -13.78 22.52
CA GLY A 61 -8.50 -14.32 23.84
C GLY A 61 -8.12 -13.33 24.94
N ASP A 62 -9.02 -13.06 25.87
CA ASP A 62 -8.95 -12.37 27.20
C ASP A 62 -8.09 -11.08 27.37
N PHE A 63 -7.45 -10.55 26.33
CA PHE A 63 -6.62 -9.36 26.40
C PHE A 63 -7.29 -8.15 25.72
N THR A 64 -8.06 -7.38 26.46
CA THR A 64 -8.65 -6.10 26.01
C THR A 64 -7.57 -5.12 25.48
N THR A 65 -6.38 -5.15 26.06
CA THR A 65 -5.22 -4.34 25.64
C THR A 65 -4.70 -4.74 24.25
N SER A 66 -4.75 -6.04 23.90
CA SER A 66 -4.30 -6.51 22.59
C SER A 66 -5.25 -6.10 21.46
N LEU A 67 -6.55 -5.97 21.73
CA LEU A 67 -7.53 -5.52 20.75
C LEU A 67 -7.32 -4.07 20.35
N TRP A 68 -7.05 -3.19 21.30
CA TRP A 68 -6.74 -1.79 21.02
C TRP A 68 -5.45 -1.63 20.18
N LEU A 69 -4.42 -2.40 20.50
CA LEU A 69 -3.16 -2.38 19.74
C LEU A 69 -3.35 -2.86 18.30
N LEU A 70 -4.12 -3.93 18.09
CA LEU A 70 -4.41 -4.46 16.76
C LEU A 70 -5.22 -3.48 15.92
N ASP A 71 -6.26 -2.89 16.51
CA ASP A 71 -7.09 -1.89 15.86
C ASP A 71 -6.28 -0.63 15.50
N THR A 72 -5.46 -0.14 16.41
CA THR A 72 -4.57 1.00 16.14
C THR A 72 -3.53 0.67 15.07
N ALA A 73 -2.96 -0.54 15.10
CA ALA A 73 -2.00 -0.98 14.08
C ALA A 73 -2.64 -1.05 12.70
N GLU A 74 -3.85 -1.58 12.59
CA GLU A 74 -4.63 -1.63 11.36
C GLU A 74 -4.86 -0.23 10.80
N ARG A 75 -5.36 0.70 11.64
CA ARG A 75 -5.61 2.09 11.24
C ARG A 75 -4.36 2.82 10.76
N LEU A 76 -3.18 2.54 11.34
CA LEU A 76 -1.91 3.12 10.91
C LEU A 76 -1.36 2.48 9.64
N LEU A 77 -1.62 1.20 9.41
CA LEU A 77 -1.12 0.48 8.25
C LEU A 77 -1.75 0.96 6.93
N TYR A 78 -3.02 1.33 6.90
CA TYR A 78 -3.67 1.83 5.69
C TYR A 78 -2.97 3.07 5.11
N PRO A 79 -2.80 4.17 5.87
CA PRO A 79 -2.08 5.33 5.34
C PRO A 79 -0.60 5.04 5.09
N ALA A 80 0.05 4.19 5.88
CA ALA A 80 1.43 3.77 5.64
C ALA A 80 1.59 3.00 4.33
N ALA A 81 0.64 2.11 4.00
CA ALA A 81 0.59 1.42 2.72
C ALA A 81 0.43 2.40 1.56
N ALA A 82 -0.50 3.36 1.67
CA ALA A 82 -0.74 4.37 0.65
C ALA A 82 0.50 5.27 0.44
N VAL A 83 1.13 5.75 1.51
CA VAL A 83 2.37 6.55 1.46
C VAL A 83 3.48 5.77 0.76
N SER A 84 3.71 4.52 1.17
CA SER A 84 4.75 3.66 0.59
C SER A 84 4.50 3.39 -0.88
N PHE A 85 3.24 3.16 -1.27
CA PHE A 85 2.83 2.91 -2.64
C PHE A 85 3.04 4.16 -3.53
N ILE A 86 2.61 5.34 -3.07
CA ILE A 86 2.81 6.60 -3.81
C ILE A 86 4.30 6.92 -3.94
N ALA A 87 5.08 6.73 -2.88
CA ALA A 87 6.52 6.94 -2.90
C ALA A 87 7.22 5.96 -3.85
N PHE A 88 6.82 4.69 -3.85
CA PHE A 88 7.29 3.68 -4.79
C PHE A 88 6.98 4.08 -6.23
N GLN A 89 5.73 4.43 -6.54
CA GLN A 89 5.32 4.87 -7.87
C GLN A 89 6.11 6.08 -8.36
N ARG A 90 6.27 7.10 -7.52
CA ARG A 90 7.06 8.29 -7.87
C ARG A 90 8.50 7.95 -8.21
N SER A 91 9.10 7.03 -7.47
CA SER A 91 10.48 6.58 -7.69
C SER A 91 10.59 5.70 -8.93
N LEU A 92 9.69 4.71 -9.09
CA LEU A 92 9.70 3.78 -10.23
C LEU A 92 9.51 4.47 -11.58
N LEU A 93 8.57 5.42 -11.65
CA LEU A 93 8.24 6.14 -12.88
C LEU A 93 9.10 7.38 -13.10
N ASN A 94 10.08 7.65 -12.24
CA ASN A 94 10.91 8.85 -12.28
C ASN A 94 10.10 10.17 -12.40
N ILE A 95 8.92 10.21 -11.72
CA ILE A 95 7.99 11.33 -11.78
C ILE A 95 8.66 12.66 -11.43
N PRO A 96 9.54 12.77 -10.40
CA PRO A 96 10.20 14.02 -10.06
C PRO A 96 11.01 14.65 -11.20
N GLN A 97 11.51 13.84 -12.13
CA GLN A 97 12.32 14.30 -13.27
C GLN A 97 11.47 14.58 -14.50
N ASN A 98 10.38 13.85 -14.67
CA ASN A 98 9.58 13.88 -15.90
C ASN A 98 8.38 14.84 -15.80
N ASN A 99 7.78 15.02 -14.62
CA ASN A 99 6.56 15.80 -14.45
C ASN A 99 6.49 16.44 -13.06
N SER A 100 6.88 17.72 -12.97
CA SER A 100 6.91 18.48 -11.72
C SER A 100 5.52 18.66 -11.09
N PHE A 101 4.46 18.73 -11.90
CA PHE A 101 3.08 18.83 -11.40
C PHE A 101 2.68 17.56 -10.67
N LEU A 102 2.86 16.39 -11.30
CA LEU A 102 2.56 15.11 -10.68
C LEU A 102 3.43 14.86 -9.44
N ASP A 103 4.68 15.30 -9.45
CA ASP A 103 5.55 15.21 -8.28
C ASP A 103 4.99 16.00 -7.10
N ASN A 104 4.55 17.23 -7.33
CA ASN A 104 3.94 18.05 -6.30
C ASN A 104 2.64 17.43 -5.77
N VAL A 105 1.76 16.95 -6.65
CA VAL A 105 0.52 16.28 -6.25
C VAL A 105 0.85 15.03 -5.41
N GLY A 106 1.84 14.23 -5.82
CA GLY A 106 2.29 13.06 -5.06
C GLY A 106 2.81 13.42 -3.67
N ARG A 107 3.56 14.52 -3.53
CA ARG A 107 4.03 15.02 -2.21
C ARG A 107 2.85 15.45 -1.33
N TRP A 108 1.89 16.17 -1.90
CA TRP A 108 0.69 16.58 -1.18
C TRP A 108 -0.12 15.38 -0.69
N LEU A 109 -0.30 14.36 -1.52
CA LEU A 109 -0.98 13.12 -1.13
C LEU A 109 -0.23 12.40 0.00
N ILE A 110 1.09 12.28 -0.09
CA ILE A 110 1.91 11.69 1.00
C ILE A 110 1.69 12.46 2.30
N THR A 111 1.76 13.80 2.26
CA THR A 111 1.55 14.62 3.45
C THR A 111 0.14 14.43 4.01
N ALA A 112 -0.88 14.41 3.15
CA ALA A 112 -2.27 14.21 3.56
C ALA A 112 -2.50 12.83 4.20
N PHE A 113 -1.90 11.76 3.66
CA PHE A 113 -1.95 10.44 4.28
C PHE A 113 -1.19 10.38 5.62
N CYS A 114 -0.08 11.10 5.76
CA CYS A 114 0.59 11.23 7.06
C CYS A 114 -0.29 11.96 8.09
N VAL A 115 -1.01 13.00 7.68
CA VAL A 115 -1.99 13.67 8.55
C VAL A 115 -3.14 12.72 8.90
N ALA A 116 -3.67 11.96 7.94
CA ALA A 116 -4.69 10.94 8.19
C ALA A 116 -4.21 9.87 9.19
N ALA A 117 -2.95 9.47 9.10
CA ALA A 117 -2.34 8.57 10.08
C ALA A 117 -2.30 9.17 11.50
N LEU A 118 -2.05 10.45 11.64
CA LEU A 118 -2.12 11.14 12.93
C LEU A 118 -3.57 11.23 13.44
N LEU A 119 -4.54 11.49 12.55
CA LEU A 119 -5.96 11.51 12.90
C LEU A 119 -6.46 10.14 13.36
N SER A 120 -5.87 9.04 12.87
CA SER A 120 -6.25 7.69 13.31
C SER A 120 -5.97 7.40 14.79
N LEU A 121 -5.13 8.22 15.44
CA LEU A 121 -4.87 8.13 16.88
C LEU A 121 -6.00 8.75 17.72
N ILE A 122 -6.93 9.49 17.10
CA ILE A 122 -8.11 10.04 17.76
C ILE A 122 -9.15 8.92 17.86
N PRO A 123 -9.82 8.74 19.01
CA PRO A 123 -10.79 7.66 19.20
C PRO A 123 -12.01 7.70 18.27
N ASP A 124 -12.32 8.88 17.68
CA ASP A 124 -13.45 9.03 16.76
C ASP A 124 -13.08 8.51 15.36
N GLU A 125 -13.65 7.37 15.02
CA GLU A 125 -13.42 6.72 13.71
C GLU A 125 -13.95 7.51 12.51
N THR A 126 -14.96 8.34 12.72
CA THR A 126 -15.66 9.04 11.64
C THR A 126 -14.70 9.93 10.85
N TYR A 127 -13.87 10.70 11.53
CA TYR A 127 -12.90 11.59 10.88
C TYR A 127 -11.83 10.80 10.11
N TYR A 128 -11.36 9.71 10.69
CA TYR A 128 -10.35 8.86 10.06
C TYR A 128 -10.90 8.21 8.78
N GLN A 129 -12.06 7.56 8.86
CA GLN A 129 -12.68 6.89 7.71
C GLN A 129 -13.00 7.88 6.59
N PHE A 130 -13.57 9.04 6.94
CA PHE A 130 -13.88 10.08 5.95
C PHE A 130 -12.61 10.60 5.25
N SER A 131 -11.54 10.86 6.00
CA SER A 131 -10.27 11.32 5.44
C SER A 131 -9.65 10.27 4.53
N LEU A 132 -9.65 9.00 4.93
CA LEU A 132 -9.10 7.91 4.15
C LEU A 132 -9.85 7.71 2.83
N ILE A 133 -11.18 7.66 2.87
CA ILE A 133 -12.02 7.50 1.67
C ILE A 133 -11.79 8.69 0.71
N THR A 134 -11.77 9.90 1.22
CA THR A 134 -11.52 11.10 0.42
C THR A 134 -10.16 11.04 -0.27
N LEU A 135 -9.12 10.65 0.46
CA LEU A 135 -7.78 10.52 -0.08
C LEU A 135 -7.66 9.39 -1.12
N LEU A 136 -8.39 8.29 -0.94
CA LEU A 136 -8.44 7.21 -1.93
C LEU A 136 -9.14 7.65 -3.22
N ILE A 137 -10.27 8.38 -3.10
CA ILE A 137 -11.00 8.92 -4.25
C ILE A 137 -10.12 9.89 -5.06
N ILE A 138 -9.30 10.71 -4.41
CA ILE A 138 -8.39 11.64 -5.09
C ILE A 138 -7.14 10.92 -5.57
N GLY A 139 -6.59 10.02 -4.78
CA GLY A 139 -5.34 9.33 -5.06
C GLY A 139 -5.42 8.39 -6.24
N LEU A 140 -6.52 7.65 -6.39
CA LEU A 140 -6.68 6.67 -7.47
C LEU A 140 -6.59 7.31 -8.87
N PRO A 141 -7.30 8.41 -9.20
CA PRO A 141 -7.13 9.10 -10.48
C PRO A 141 -5.70 9.60 -10.71
N VAL A 142 -5.01 10.06 -9.67
CA VAL A 142 -3.62 10.52 -9.78
C VAL A 142 -2.68 9.36 -10.12
N VAL A 143 -2.86 8.21 -9.49
CA VAL A 143 -2.12 6.98 -9.80
C VAL A 143 -2.35 6.55 -11.24
N LEU A 144 -3.60 6.50 -11.68
CA LEU A 144 -3.96 6.12 -13.06
C LEU A 144 -3.38 7.11 -14.08
N TYR A 145 -3.51 8.40 -13.81
CA TYR A 145 -2.98 9.43 -14.69
C TYR A 145 -1.45 9.38 -14.81
N SER A 146 -0.73 9.15 -13.70
CA SER A 146 0.73 9.03 -13.73
C SER A 146 1.20 7.79 -14.50
N ASN A 147 0.44 6.70 -14.48
CA ASN A 147 0.72 5.53 -15.31
C ASN A 147 0.52 5.85 -16.80
N LEU A 148 -0.56 6.55 -17.16
CA LEU A 148 -0.84 6.96 -18.54
C LEU A 148 0.22 7.93 -19.06
N ASP A 149 0.64 8.90 -18.24
CA ASP A 149 1.71 9.85 -18.58
C ASP A 149 3.03 9.13 -18.82
N SER A 150 3.38 8.18 -17.96
CA SER A 150 4.58 7.36 -18.12
C SER A 150 4.54 6.49 -19.38
N MET A 151 3.37 5.95 -19.74
CA MET A 151 3.18 5.19 -20.99
C MET A 151 3.40 6.06 -22.23
N ARG A 152 2.96 7.32 -22.19
CA ARG A 152 3.15 8.31 -23.28
C ARG A 152 4.62 8.71 -23.43
N ASN A 153 5.34 8.81 -22.32
CA ASN A 153 6.75 9.22 -22.29
C ASN A 153 7.74 8.07 -22.59
N GLY A 154 7.26 6.93 -23.08
CA GLY A 154 8.10 5.83 -23.55
C GLY A 154 8.41 4.72 -22.54
N ASN A 155 8.03 4.87 -21.26
CA ASN A 155 8.23 3.87 -20.22
C ASN A 155 7.09 2.84 -20.15
N ARG A 156 6.64 2.33 -21.33
CA ARG A 156 5.45 1.47 -21.43
C ARG A 156 5.53 0.20 -20.59
N SER A 157 6.67 -0.47 -20.58
CA SER A 157 6.82 -1.73 -19.84
C SER A 157 6.69 -1.54 -18.33
N LEU A 158 7.31 -0.50 -17.77
CA LEU A 158 7.23 -0.17 -16.34
C LEU A 158 5.81 0.28 -15.95
N ALA A 159 5.18 1.11 -16.78
CA ALA A 159 3.82 1.57 -16.53
C ALA A 159 2.80 0.43 -16.59
N LEU A 160 2.93 -0.52 -17.52
CA LEU A 160 2.09 -1.72 -17.60
C LEU A 160 2.28 -2.63 -16.39
N LEU A 161 3.53 -2.87 -15.97
CA LEU A 161 3.82 -3.67 -14.78
C LEU A 161 3.18 -3.04 -13.53
N HIS A 162 3.32 -1.71 -13.39
CA HIS A 162 2.75 -0.99 -12.28
C HIS A 162 1.22 -0.96 -12.30
N SER A 163 0.61 -0.79 -13.49
CA SER A 163 -0.85 -0.85 -13.64
C SER A 163 -1.40 -2.24 -13.28
N ALA A 164 -0.71 -3.29 -13.68
CA ALA A 164 -1.08 -4.66 -13.31
C ALA A 164 -0.99 -4.88 -11.79
N ALA A 165 0.09 -4.42 -11.15
CA ALA A 165 0.26 -4.48 -9.70
C ALA A 165 -0.82 -3.68 -8.96
N THR A 166 -1.15 -2.47 -9.44
CA THR A 166 -2.21 -1.62 -8.86
C THR A 166 -3.57 -2.29 -8.97
N SER A 167 -3.88 -2.88 -10.13
CA SER A 167 -5.15 -3.59 -10.35
C SER A 167 -5.27 -4.80 -9.43
N ALA A 168 -4.20 -5.56 -9.25
CA ALA A 168 -4.18 -6.69 -8.33
C ALA A 168 -4.44 -6.25 -6.87
N CYS A 169 -3.91 -5.11 -6.45
CA CYS A 169 -4.14 -4.55 -5.10
C CYS A 169 -5.57 -4.04 -4.88
N ILE A 170 -6.30 -3.67 -5.95
CA ILE A 170 -7.68 -3.15 -5.83
C ILE A 170 -8.70 -4.29 -5.81
N ILE A 171 -8.40 -5.41 -6.50
CA ILE A 171 -9.32 -6.55 -6.67
C ILE A 171 -9.18 -7.57 -5.51
N GLY A 172 -8.01 -7.63 -4.87
CA GLY A 172 -7.73 -8.49 -3.71
C GLY A 172 -8.20 -7.89 -2.42
#